data_589001e69d99ee9da3b9184994681b92
#
_entry.id   589001e69d99ee9da3b9184994681b92
#
_cell.length_a   1.000
_cell.length_b   1.000
_cell.length_c   1.000
_cell.angle_alpha   90.00
_cell.angle_beta   90.00
_cell.angle_gamma   90.00
#
_symmetry.space_group_name_H-M   'P 1'
#
loop_
_entity.id
_entity.type
_entity.pdbx_description
1 polymer ?
#
loop_
_entity_poly.entity_id
_entity_poly.type
_entity_poly.pdbx_seq_one_letter_code
_entity_poly.pdbx_strand_id
1 'polypeptide(L)'
;TRAGLHRAVPVAPRWAAGLGALAAVAGAWVLVGDRVVARRVLIRMAEHAEFLDRQTFSGVTRPWRAERSGSPVSAESWESLGAAGRANTSNGPRAADITAVTGVEAKEPVRVFVGLAAVDDASRSVGGPGSKEKLRRALAPPPGGVQAAARRAVAELERTGGLDRRGLVLHCSTGTGWIPDWSVDAVEFLTAGDCAMASMQYTFLPSLLSYLNDGALPRAAAGALFTEVRRALAGRAPEDRPRVFVTGESLGAYGTADAFRDLNELLELADGAVLTGAPTFTRLTRRLTEARRRDTPWRLPVVGDGEHVRFVADPSHLHHDWRGDDYPKPWAHPRVVVAQHASDPISWWGPALFLRRPDWLAEPGARGQEAPAAQRLDVPVHTRWVPLITGWQVAVDMLTCLRAPGGHGHNYHAEFLDYWAAVLGDAATVELTAPLKDRAARWTAAHQRRG
;
A
#
# COMPACT_ATOMS: atom_id res chain seq x y z
N THR A 1 17.09 21.96 -75.56
CA THR A 1 15.87 22.54 -74.88
C THR A 1 15.67 21.87 -73.48
N ARG A 2 16.13 22.58 -72.45
CA ARG A 2 15.88 22.18 -71.06
C ARG A 2 14.53 22.76 -70.60
N ALA A 3 13.53 21.94 -70.38
CA ALA A 3 12.28 22.30 -69.70
C ALA A 3 12.47 22.16 -68.21
N GLY A 4 12.52 23.29 -67.52
CA GLY A 4 12.52 23.32 -66.02
C GLY A 4 11.13 23.08 -65.49
N LEU A 5 10.95 22.02 -64.71
CA LEU A 5 9.75 21.79 -63.90
C LEU A 5 9.86 22.65 -62.63
N HIS A 6 9.20 23.80 -62.61
CA HIS A 6 8.88 24.51 -61.35
C HIS A 6 7.74 23.79 -60.62
N ARG A 7 8.06 23.04 -59.55
CA ARG A 7 7.09 22.58 -58.60
C ARG A 7 6.61 23.80 -57.80
N ALA A 8 5.36 24.23 -58.04
CA ALA A 8 4.68 25.20 -57.22
C ALA A 8 4.40 24.55 -55.85
N VAL A 9 4.97 25.06 -54.79
CA VAL A 9 4.59 24.73 -53.41
C VAL A 9 3.24 25.41 -53.17
N PRO A 10 2.17 24.68 -52.80
CA PRO A 10 0.88 25.28 -52.53
C PRO A 10 1.00 26.17 -51.28
N VAL A 11 0.91 27.50 -51.47
CA VAL A 11 0.85 28.47 -50.39
C VAL A 11 -0.52 28.31 -49.72
N ALA A 12 -0.51 27.83 -48.48
CA ALA A 12 -1.76 27.71 -47.71
C ALA A 12 -2.48 29.07 -47.66
N PRO A 13 -3.78 29.11 -47.86
CA PRO A 13 -4.55 30.37 -47.85
C PRO A 13 -4.43 31.08 -46.50
N ARG A 14 -4.29 32.39 -46.53
CA ARG A 14 -4.07 33.23 -45.33
C ARG A 14 -5.01 32.96 -44.17
N TRP A 15 -6.26 32.54 -44.45
CA TRP A 15 -7.23 32.16 -43.41
C TRP A 15 -6.81 30.86 -42.67
N ALA A 16 -6.16 29.89 -43.34
CA ALA A 16 -5.69 28.65 -42.72
C ALA A 16 -4.49 28.92 -41.79
N ALA A 17 -3.62 29.87 -42.15
CA ALA A 17 -2.56 30.32 -41.26
C ALA A 17 -3.10 31.04 -40.03
N GLY A 18 -4.18 31.82 -40.17
CA GLY A 18 -4.87 32.48 -39.06
C GLY A 18 -5.54 31.49 -38.12
N LEU A 19 -6.22 30.46 -38.64
CA LEU A 19 -6.80 29.39 -37.82
C LEU A 19 -5.75 28.56 -37.11
N GLY A 20 -4.63 28.26 -37.77
CA GLY A 20 -3.49 27.57 -37.15
C GLY A 20 -2.86 28.39 -36.01
N ALA A 21 -2.71 29.70 -36.18
CA ALA A 21 -2.23 30.59 -35.12
C ALA A 21 -3.21 30.69 -33.94
N LEU A 22 -4.53 30.81 -34.20
CA LEU A 22 -5.59 30.81 -33.18
C LEU A 22 -5.62 29.48 -32.42
N ALA A 23 -5.52 28.34 -33.11
CA ALA A 23 -5.45 27.01 -32.49
C ALA A 23 -4.17 26.84 -31.65
N ALA A 24 -3.03 27.34 -32.12
CA ALA A 24 -1.78 27.32 -31.37
C ALA A 24 -1.84 28.20 -30.11
N VAL A 25 -2.42 29.41 -30.22
CA VAL A 25 -2.64 30.32 -29.07
C VAL A 25 -3.65 29.73 -28.09
N ALA A 26 -4.75 29.16 -28.56
CA ALA A 26 -5.73 28.49 -27.71
C ALA A 26 -5.13 27.24 -27.05
N GLY A 27 -4.36 26.46 -27.79
CA GLY A 27 -3.63 25.31 -27.25
C GLY A 27 -2.56 25.70 -26.21
N ALA A 28 -1.83 26.80 -26.46
CA ALA A 28 -0.86 27.34 -25.50
C ALA A 28 -1.57 27.88 -24.24
N TRP A 29 -2.72 28.56 -24.38
CA TRP A 29 -3.54 29.01 -23.26
C TRP A 29 -4.11 27.87 -22.43
N VAL A 30 -4.61 26.80 -23.08
CA VAL A 30 -5.07 25.59 -22.39
C VAL A 30 -3.90 24.92 -21.66
N LEU A 31 -2.75 24.72 -22.31
CA LEU A 31 -1.58 24.09 -21.68
C LEU A 31 -0.98 24.92 -20.55
N VAL A 32 -0.93 26.24 -20.67
CA VAL A 32 -0.42 27.14 -19.61
C VAL A 32 -1.47 27.31 -18.50
N GLY A 33 -2.73 27.49 -18.87
CA GLY A 33 -3.85 27.58 -17.94
C GLY A 33 -4.00 26.29 -17.12
N ASP A 34 -3.97 25.14 -17.77
CA ASP A 34 -4.01 23.83 -17.11
C ASP A 34 -2.83 23.63 -16.15
N ARG A 35 -1.63 24.00 -16.54
CA ARG A 35 -0.45 23.90 -15.65
C ARG A 35 -0.55 24.80 -14.43
N VAL A 36 -1.03 26.03 -14.61
CA VAL A 36 -1.22 27.00 -13.50
C VAL A 36 -2.35 26.55 -12.58
N VAL A 37 -3.49 26.11 -13.16
CA VAL A 37 -4.64 25.61 -12.40
C VAL A 37 -4.28 24.31 -11.70
N ALA A 38 -3.72 23.32 -12.42
CA ALA A 38 -3.27 22.06 -11.84
C ALA A 38 -2.28 22.28 -10.69
N ARG A 39 -1.32 23.19 -10.87
CA ARG A 39 -0.36 23.53 -9.83
C ARG A 39 -1.03 24.17 -8.60
N ARG A 40 -2.00 25.08 -8.79
CA ARG A 40 -2.74 25.67 -7.68
C ARG A 40 -3.58 24.64 -6.94
N VAL A 41 -4.21 23.72 -7.66
CA VAL A 41 -4.95 22.58 -7.08
C VAL A 41 -4.01 21.69 -6.27
N LEU A 42 -2.85 21.30 -6.82
CA LEU A 42 -1.86 20.49 -6.11
C LEU A 42 -1.35 21.17 -4.84
N ILE A 43 -1.08 22.47 -4.89
CA ILE A 43 -0.67 23.23 -3.69
C ILE A 43 -1.76 23.21 -2.62
N ARG A 44 -3.02 23.46 -2.99
CA ARG A 44 -4.15 23.42 -2.05
C ARG A 44 -4.37 22.04 -1.48
N MET A 45 -4.24 21.01 -2.29
CA MET A 45 -4.33 19.61 -1.83
C MET A 45 -3.20 19.28 -0.86
N ALA A 46 -1.98 19.71 -1.13
CA ALA A 46 -0.85 19.52 -0.23
C ALA A 46 -1.02 20.30 1.10
N GLU A 47 -1.47 21.54 1.05
CA GLU A 47 -1.79 22.35 2.24
C GLU A 47 -2.91 21.70 3.08
N HIS A 48 -3.94 21.19 2.42
CA HIS A 48 -5.02 20.49 3.11
C HIS A 48 -4.56 19.17 3.73
N ALA A 49 -3.74 18.39 3.02
CA ALA A 49 -3.17 17.15 3.53
C ALA A 49 -2.24 17.43 4.73
N GLU A 50 -1.42 18.46 4.69
CA GLU A 50 -0.59 18.88 5.83
C GLU A 50 -1.44 19.32 7.03
N PHE A 51 -2.51 20.06 6.78
CA PHE A 51 -3.46 20.46 7.82
C PHE A 51 -4.10 19.23 8.47
N LEU A 52 -4.57 18.25 7.68
CA LEU A 52 -5.18 17.03 8.18
C LEU A 52 -4.17 16.17 8.96
N ASP A 53 -2.91 16.10 8.49
CA ASP A 53 -1.85 15.34 9.17
C ASP A 53 -1.54 15.88 10.59
N ARG A 54 -1.76 17.16 10.81
CA ARG A 54 -1.62 17.79 12.13
C ARG A 54 -2.80 17.55 13.07
N GLN A 55 -3.97 17.14 12.53
CA GLN A 55 -5.17 16.90 13.34
C GLN A 55 -5.06 15.55 14.05
N THR A 56 -5.70 15.45 15.19
CA THR A 56 -5.92 14.17 15.88
C THR A 56 -7.36 13.75 15.64
N PHE A 57 -7.56 12.54 15.13
CA PHE A 57 -8.89 12.02 14.86
C PHE A 57 -9.71 11.89 16.14
N SER A 58 -11.03 12.02 16.02
CA SER A 58 -11.93 11.90 17.16
C SER A 58 -11.75 10.57 17.87
N GLY A 59 -11.63 10.60 19.18
CA GLY A 59 -11.44 9.43 20.02
C GLY A 59 -10.02 8.84 20.01
N VAL A 60 -9.08 9.40 19.23
CA VAL A 60 -7.67 9.04 19.29
C VAL A 60 -7.02 9.74 20.48
N THR A 61 -6.40 8.98 21.37
CA THR A 61 -5.76 9.48 22.58
C THR A 61 -4.30 9.05 22.67
N ARG A 62 -3.47 9.87 23.32
CA ARG A 62 -2.07 9.54 23.52
C ARG A 62 -1.91 8.22 24.29
N PRO A 63 -1.15 7.25 23.78
CA PRO A 63 -0.90 6.01 24.52
C PRO A 63 -0.04 6.28 25.73
N TRP A 64 -0.33 5.58 26.81
CA TRP A 64 0.46 5.66 28.05
C TRP A 64 1.41 4.47 28.22
N ARG A 65 1.19 3.40 27.43
CA ARG A 65 2.00 2.18 27.45
C ARG A 65 3.36 2.39 26.81
N ALA A 66 4.40 1.85 27.44
CA ALA A 66 5.78 1.94 26.96
C ALA A 66 6.00 1.27 25.60
N GLU A 67 5.21 0.27 25.27
CA GLU A 67 5.25 -0.53 24.03
C GLU A 67 4.80 0.26 22.79
N ARG A 68 4.39 1.52 22.96
CA ARG A 68 3.85 2.33 21.87
C ARG A 68 4.63 3.60 21.65
N SER A 69 4.96 3.92 20.40
CA SER A 69 5.50 5.23 20.05
C SER A 69 4.52 6.36 20.41
N GLY A 70 5.05 7.52 20.77
CA GLY A 70 4.26 8.66 21.25
C GLY A 70 3.85 8.57 22.72
N SER A 71 4.16 7.47 23.43
CA SER A 71 3.96 7.36 24.89
C SER A 71 4.88 8.33 25.65
N PRO A 72 4.69 8.55 26.97
CA PRO A 72 5.53 9.45 27.75
C PRO A 72 7.03 9.10 27.76
N VAL A 73 7.37 7.82 27.51
CA VAL A 73 8.75 7.31 27.49
C VAL A 73 9.29 7.07 26.08
N SER A 74 8.50 7.36 25.06
CA SER A 74 8.92 7.24 23.65
C SER A 74 9.88 8.36 23.27
N ALA A 75 10.88 8.05 22.45
CA ALA A 75 11.74 9.04 21.81
C ALA A 75 11.01 9.82 20.70
N GLU A 76 9.93 9.23 20.13
CA GLU A 76 9.03 9.90 19.20
C GLU A 76 7.97 10.66 20.00
N SER A 77 7.92 11.99 19.86
CA SER A 77 6.88 12.79 20.53
C SER A 77 5.50 12.48 19.89
N TRP A 78 4.43 12.61 20.66
CA TRP A 78 3.07 12.42 20.18
C TRP A 78 2.74 13.35 18.99
N GLU A 79 3.23 14.58 19.07
CA GLU A 79 3.02 15.63 18.07
C GLU A 79 3.75 15.30 16.76
N SER A 80 4.86 14.55 16.82
CA SER A 80 5.66 14.19 15.63
C SER A 80 5.03 13.12 14.77
N LEU A 81 4.11 12.30 15.31
CA LEU A 81 3.60 11.10 14.64
C LEU A 81 2.70 11.36 13.42
N GLY A 82 2.17 12.59 13.27
CA GLY A 82 1.13 12.85 12.28
C GLY A 82 -0.21 12.19 12.63
N ALA A 83 -1.26 12.47 11.87
CA ALA A 83 -2.61 11.96 12.15
C ALA A 83 -2.68 10.42 12.10
N ALA A 84 -2.11 9.83 11.06
CA ALA A 84 -2.10 8.38 10.86
C ALA A 84 -1.28 7.64 11.92
N GLY A 85 -0.11 8.17 12.28
CA GLY A 85 0.72 7.58 13.32
C GLY A 85 0.08 7.66 14.69
N ARG A 86 -0.56 8.79 15.02
CA ARG A 86 -1.35 8.92 16.25
C ARG A 86 -2.49 7.90 16.31
N ALA A 87 -3.24 7.74 15.22
CA ALA A 87 -4.30 6.74 15.16
C ALA A 87 -3.74 5.32 15.36
N ASN A 88 -2.70 4.97 14.61
CA ASN A 88 -2.09 3.63 14.67
C ASN A 88 -1.57 3.29 16.08
N THR A 89 -0.88 4.20 16.74
CA THR A 89 -0.31 3.94 18.09
C THR A 89 -1.35 4.01 19.21
N SER A 90 -2.46 4.74 19.00
CA SER A 90 -3.59 4.82 19.92
C SER A 90 -4.54 3.60 19.82
N ASN A 91 -4.78 3.15 18.59
CA ASN A 91 -5.72 2.08 18.28
C ASN A 91 -5.19 0.67 18.61
N GLY A 92 -6.04 -0.32 18.35
CA GLY A 92 -5.71 -1.74 18.42
C GLY A 92 -5.91 -2.36 19.79
N PRO A 93 -5.94 -3.69 19.83
CA PRO A 93 -6.22 -4.43 21.03
C PRO A 93 -5.07 -4.31 22.06
N ARG A 94 -5.42 -4.34 23.31
CA ARG A 94 -4.53 -4.50 24.44
C ARG A 94 -4.40 -5.96 24.82
N ALA A 95 -3.41 -6.32 25.62
CA ALA A 95 -3.26 -7.69 26.09
C ALA A 95 -4.57 -8.27 26.66
N ALA A 96 -5.32 -7.47 27.44
CA ALA A 96 -6.60 -7.88 27.99
C ALA A 96 -7.66 -8.15 26.90
N ASP A 97 -7.72 -7.31 25.86
CA ASP A 97 -8.66 -7.49 24.74
C ASP A 97 -8.30 -8.74 23.94
N ILE A 98 -7.01 -8.95 23.67
CA ILE A 98 -6.53 -10.13 22.96
C ILE A 98 -6.86 -11.39 23.74
N THR A 99 -6.60 -11.41 25.04
CA THR A 99 -6.94 -12.53 25.92
C THR A 99 -8.45 -12.79 25.92
N ALA A 100 -9.28 -11.75 25.99
CA ALA A 100 -10.74 -11.89 25.97
C ALA A 100 -11.26 -12.44 24.64
N VAL A 101 -10.66 -12.04 23.51
CA VAL A 101 -11.06 -12.48 22.17
C VAL A 101 -10.55 -13.88 21.86
N THR A 102 -9.28 -14.19 22.18
CA THR A 102 -8.61 -15.44 21.81
C THR A 102 -8.79 -16.57 22.83
N GLY A 103 -8.95 -16.22 24.11
CA GLY A 103 -8.89 -17.16 25.22
C GLY A 103 -7.46 -17.57 25.62
N VAL A 104 -6.44 -16.97 25.02
CA VAL A 104 -5.02 -17.23 25.30
C VAL A 104 -4.43 -16.04 26.05
N GLU A 105 -3.63 -16.28 27.08
CA GLU A 105 -2.92 -15.21 27.78
C GLU A 105 -2.02 -14.45 26.81
N ALA A 106 -2.16 -13.13 26.78
CA ALA A 106 -1.54 -12.29 25.77
C ALA A 106 -0.50 -11.32 26.36
N LYS A 107 0.51 -11.02 25.55
CA LYS A 107 1.44 -9.89 25.79
C LYS A 107 0.83 -8.58 25.26
N GLU A 108 1.30 -7.44 25.80
CA GLU A 108 0.98 -6.14 25.19
C GLU A 108 1.72 -6.02 23.86
N PRO A 109 1.02 -5.81 22.72
CA PRO A 109 1.67 -5.72 21.41
C PRO A 109 2.48 -4.43 21.27
N VAL A 110 3.60 -4.50 20.56
CA VAL A 110 4.45 -3.35 20.29
C VAL A 110 4.03 -2.67 19.00
N ARG A 111 3.77 -1.35 19.05
CA ARG A 111 3.52 -0.53 17.86
C ARG A 111 4.51 0.63 17.78
N VAL A 112 5.44 0.53 16.85
CA VAL A 112 6.41 1.55 16.53
C VAL A 112 5.97 2.32 15.28
N PHE A 113 5.87 3.62 15.41
CA PHE A 113 5.61 4.52 14.31
C PHE A 113 6.50 5.75 14.39
N VAL A 114 7.16 6.09 13.28
CA VAL A 114 8.00 7.27 13.15
C VAL A 114 7.35 8.26 12.19
N GLY A 115 7.06 9.45 12.71
CA GLY A 115 6.46 10.50 11.89
C GLY A 115 7.49 11.39 11.19
N LEU A 116 6.99 12.29 10.35
CA LEU A 116 7.80 13.26 9.59
C LEU A 116 8.39 14.38 10.48
N ALA A 117 7.74 14.70 11.57
CA ALA A 117 7.98 15.93 12.31
C ALA A 117 8.98 15.77 13.46
N ALA A 118 10.14 15.18 13.23
CA ALA A 118 11.21 15.15 14.23
C ALA A 118 12.20 16.31 14.12
N VAL A 119 11.84 17.43 13.51
CA VAL A 119 12.71 18.62 13.44
C VAL A 119 11.92 19.86 13.77
N ASP A 120 12.38 20.51 14.86
CA ASP A 120 12.10 21.86 15.32
C ASP A 120 10.92 22.61 14.68
N ASP A 121 9.82 22.61 15.40
CA ASP A 121 8.65 23.48 15.14
C ASP A 121 9.05 24.98 15.05
N ALA A 122 10.19 25.34 15.64
CA ALA A 122 10.72 26.69 15.61
C ALA A 122 11.12 27.18 14.20
N SER A 123 11.52 26.28 13.29
CA SER A 123 11.87 26.66 11.92
C SER A 123 10.65 26.79 10.98
N ARG A 124 9.48 26.34 11.44
CA ARG A 124 8.23 26.34 10.66
C ARG A 124 7.36 27.58 10.87
N SER A 125 7.63 28.39 11.91
CA SER A 125 6.71 29.46 12.37
C SER A 125 7.03 30.88 11.90
N VAL A 126 8.12 31.13 11.20
CA VAL A 126 8.50 32.50 10.80
C VAL A 126 8.23 32.76 9.34
N GLY A 127 7.20 33.58 9.07
CA GLY A 127 6.87 34.16 7.76
C GLY A 127 6.21 33.16 6.80
N GLY A 128 4.98 33.40 6.39
CA GLY A 128 4.26 32.51 5.45
C GLY A 128 5.07 32.29 4.18
N PRO A 129 5.62 31.10 3.94
CA PRO A 129 6.41 30.84 2.75
C PRO A 129 5.56 31.01 1.51
N GLY A 130 6.13 31.57 0.44
CA GLY A 130 5.44 31.67 -0.85
C GLY A 130 5.02 30.29 -1.35
N SER A 131 4.00 30.25 -2.21
CA SER A 131 3.38 29.00 -2.68
C SER A 131 4.38 27.94 -3.22
N LYS A 132 5.54 28.39 -3.77
CA LYS A 132 6.61 27.49 -4.23
C LYS A 132 7.31 26.79 -3.08
N GLU A 133 7.60 27.50 -2.00
CA GLU A 133 8.28 26.97 -0.84
C GLU A 133 7.37 26.01 -0.06
N LYS A 134 6.09 26.32 0.06
CA LYS A 134 5.11 25.41 0.67
C LYS A 134 5.02 24.09 -0.09
N LEU A 135 4.95 24.14 -1.42
CA LEU A 135 4.96 22.93 -2.24
C LEU A 135 6.27 22.16 -2.09
N ARG A 136 7.41 22.84 -2.10
CA ARG A 136 8.73 22.20 -1.90
C ARG A 136 8.81 21.50 -0.54
N ARG A 137 8.28 22.08 0.52
CA ARG A 137 8.22 21.43 1.85
C ARG A 137 7.28 20.23 1.87
N ALA A 138 6.10 20.35 1.26
CA ALA A 138 5.15 19.26 1.16
C ALA A 138 5.71 18.04 0.39
N LEU A 139 6.62 18.31 -0.54
CA LEU A 139 7.26 17.31 -1.39
C LEU A 139 8.61 16.83 -0.85
N ALA A 140 9.11 17.43 0.23
CA ALA A 140 10.41 17.04 0.79
C ALA A 140 10.32 15.69 1.51
N PRO A 141 11.37 14.86 1.41
CA PRO A 141 11.48 13.64 2.21
C PRO A 141 11.56 13.97 3.71
N PRO A 142 11.42 12.99 4.60
CA PRO A 142 11.61 13.18 6.04
C PRO A 142 12.93 13.88 6.36
N PRO A 143 13.01 14.66 7.41
CA PRO A 143 14.25 15.27 7.85
C PRO A 143 15.36 14.24 8.06
N GLY A 144 16.53 14.46 7.48
CA GLY A 144 17.61 13.48 7.44
C GLY A 144 17.37 12.30 6.49
N GLY A 145 16.26 12.33 5.73
CA GLY A 145 15.87 11.31 4.77
C GLY A 145 15.28 10.05 5.41
N VAL A 146 14.86 9.13 4.57
CA VAL A 146 14.23 7.86 4.99
C VAL A 146 15.16 6.98 5.84
N GLN A 147 16.48 7.10 5.65
CA GLN A 147 17.48 6.36 6.44
C GLN A 147 17.49 6.82 7.90
N ALA A 148 17.40 8.12 8.15
CA ALA A 148 17.35 8.63 9.51
C ALA A 148 16.03 8.22 10.21
N ALA A 149 14.91 8.27 9.50
CA ALA A 149 13.62 7.78 10.00
C ALA A 149 13.69 6.28 10.34
N ALA A 150 14.28 5.46 9.47
CA ALA A 150 14.45 4.03 9.71
C ALA A 150 15.31 3.73 10.96
N ARG A 151 16.41 4.47 11.18
CA ARG A 151 17.20 4.33 12.41
C ARG A 151 16.42 4.70 13.67
N ARG A 152 15.56 5.73 13.60
CA ARG A 152 14.68 6.08 14.72
C ARG A 152 13.66 4.96 15.01
N ALA A 153 13.11 4.34 13.96
CA ALA A 153 12.21 3.21 14.12
C ALA A 153 12.92 2.01 14.78
N VAL A 154 14.15 1.73 14.42
CA VAL A 154 14.95 0.68 15.07
C VAL A 154 15.22 1.03 16.54
N ALA A 155 15.59 2.27 16.85
CA ALA A 155 15.80 2.69 18.24
C ALA A 155 14.52 2.56 19.10
N GLU A 156 13.35 2.85 18.52
CA GLU A 156 12.05 2.63 19.18
C GLU A 156 11.74 1.12 19.33
N LEU A 157 12.08 0.27 18.34
CA LEU A 157 11.95 -1.19 18.47
C LEU A 157 12.84 -1.73 19.60
N GLU A 158 14.07 -1.26 19.72
CA GLU A 158 14.98 -1.61 20.81
C GLU A 158 14.41 -1.16 22.17
N ARG A 159 13.99 0.10 22.29
CA ARG A 159 13.42 0.65 23.52
C ARG A 159 12.17 -0.13 23.98
N THR A 160 11.31 -0.55 23.07
CA THR A 160 10.05 -1.24 23.36
C THR A 160 10.21 -2.75 23.55
N GLY A 161 11.40 -3.31 23.35
CA GLY A 161 11.60 -4.76 23.28
C GLY A 161 10.95 -5.40 22.05
N GLY A 162 10.71 -4.60 20.99
CA GLY A 162 10.09 -5.09 19.75
C GLY A 162 10.94 -6.08 18.99
N LEU A 163 12.27 -6.00 19.12
CA LEU A 163 13.20 -6.95 18.52
C LEU A 163 13.28 -8.29 19.27
N ASP A 164 12.67 -8.40 20.45
CA ASP A 164 12.63 -9.63 21.27
C ASP A 164 11.27 -10.34 21.17
N ARG A 165 10.39 -9.86 20.29
CA ARG A 165 9.10 -10.47 20.04
C ARG A 165 9.23 -11.63 19.07
N ARG A 166 8.26 -12.54 19.11
CA ARG A 166 8.22 -13.70 18.21
C ARG A 166 8.11 -13.32 16.75
N GLY A 167 7.26 -12.32 16.46
CA GLY A 167 7.07 -11.77 15.11
C GLY A 167 7.30 -10.27 15.05
N LEU A 168 7.97 -9.82 13.99
CA LEU A 168 8.15 -8.40 13.66
C LEU A 168 7.60 -8.13 12.27
N VAL A 169 6.58 -7.27 12.17
CA VAL A 169 5.96 -6.90 10.90
C VAL A 169 6.36 -5.50 10.51
N LEU A 170 6.99 -5.36 9.35
CA LEU A 170 7.40 -4.08 8.78
C LEU A 170 6.34 -3.62 7.80
N HIS A 171 5.60 -2.58 8.15
CA HIS A 171 4.59 -1.96 7.30
C HIS A 171 5.19 -0.82 6.49
N CYS A 172 5.12 -0.89 5.17
CA CYS A 172 5.22 0.30 4.34
C CYS A 172 3.86 1.02 4.37
N SER A 173 3.83 2.22 4.93
CA SER A 173 2.61 3.02 4.98
C SER A 173 2.18 3.53 3.59
N THR A 174 0.94 3.99 3.47
CA THR A 174 0.49 4.76 2.31
C THR A 174 1.12 6.16 2.29
N GLY A 175 0.84 6.96 1.27
CA GLY A 175 1.38 8.31 1.16
C GLY A 175 1.10 9.21 2.37
N THR A 176 -0.05 9.05 3.03
CA THR A 176 -0.43 9.82 4.23
C THR A 176 0.08 9.22 5.55
N GLY A 177 0.85 8.15 5.49
CA GLY A 177 1.28 7.41 6.68
C GLY A 177 0.27 6.36 7.16
N TRP A 178 -0.85 6.18 6.46
CA TRP A 178 -1.90 5.24 6.84
C TRP A 178 -1.43 3.79 6.77
N ILE A 179 -1.87 3.00 7.75
CA ILE A 179 -1.68 1.55 7.86
C ILE A 179 -3.06 0.95 8.16
N PRO A 180 -3.45 -0.17 7.50
CA PRO A 180 -4.75 -0.80 7.77
C PRO A 180 -4.79 -1.41 9.17
N ASP A 181 -5.72 -0.95 10.00
CA ASP A 181 -5.96 -1.51 11.35
C ASP A 181 -6.24 -3.01 11.28
N TRP A 182 -7.01 -3.46 10.29
CA TRP A 182 -7.32 -4.87 10.07
C TRP A 182 -6.08 -5.75 9.93
N SER A 183 -5.04 -5.27 9.26
CA SER A 183 -3.78 -6.00 9.09
C SER A 183 -3.01 -6.09 10.41
N VAL A 184 -2.95 -4.97 11.15
CA VAL A 184 -2.20 -4.91 12.41
C VAL A 184 -2.89 -5.74 13.49
N ASP A 185 -4.20 -5.53 13.67
CA ASP A 185 -4.99 -6.25 14.68
C ASP A 185 -4.99 -7.76 14.42
N ALA A 186 -5.04 -8.20 13.14
CA ALA A 186 -4.96 -9.61 12.78
C ALA A 186 -3.67 -10.26 13.29
N VAL A 187 -2.53 -9.61 13.10
CA VAL A 187 -1.24 -10.09 13.61
C VAL A 187 -1.26 -10.15 15.14
N GLU A 188 -1.76 -9.11 15.81
CA GLU A 188 -1.80 -9.02 17.26
C GLU A 188 -2.69 -10.13 17.88
N PHE A 189 -3.84 -10.43 17.27
CA PHE A 189 -4.68 -11.55 17.71
C PHE A 189 -4.03 -12.92 17.48
N LEU A 190 -3.45 -13.15 16.29
CA LEU A 190 -2.89 -14.45 15.92
C LEU A 190 -1.58 -14.78 16.64
N THR A 191 -0.87 -13.78 17.14
CA THR A 191 0.38 -13.97 17.92
C THR A 191 0.15 -13.88 19.44
N ALA A 192 -1.08 -13.77 19.91
CA ALA A 192 -1.40 -13.43 21.30
C ALA A 192 -0.59 -12.21 21.79
N GLY A 193 -0.45 -11.19 20.95
CA GLY A 193 0.29 -9.96 21.24
C GLY A 193 1.82 -10.12 21.32
N ASP A 194 2.37 -11.33 21.10
CA ASP A 194 3.83 -11.52 21.06
C ASP A 194 4.41 -11.10 19.72
N CYS A 195 4.11 -9.87 19.34
CA CYS A 195 4.54 -9.27 18.08
C CYS A 195 4.95 -7.81 18.26
N ALA A 196 5.70 -7.33 17.28
CA ALA A 196 5.95 -5.92 17.06
C ALA A 196 5.57 -5.52 15.65
N MET A 197 5.01 -4.33 15.50
CA MET A 197 4.80 -3.68 14.22
C MET A 197 5.68 -2.43 14.15
N ALA A 198 6.33 -2.19 13.02
CA ALA A 198 7.06 -0.97 12.78
C ALA A 198 6.70 -0.35 11.42
N SER A 199 6.50 0.95 11.43
CA SER A 199 6.29 1.75 10.24
C SER A 199 6.87 3.14 10.39
N MET A 200 6.99 3.83 9.27
CA MET A 200 7.39 5.22 9.23
C MET A 200 6.61 5.99 8.16
N GLN A 201 6.29 7.22 8.46
CA GLN A 201 5.74 8.16 7.50
C GLN A 201 6.87 8.72 6.64
N TYR A 202 6.72 8.71 5.33
CA TYR A 202 7.71 9.28 4.40
C TYR A 202 7.18 10.52 3.67
N THR A 203 5.87 10.76 3.70
CA THR A 203 5.19 11.96 3.21
C THR A 203 3.83 12.08 3.90
N PHE A 204 3.18 13.24 3.77
CA PHE A 204 1.78 13.41 4.19
C PHE A 204 0.83 13.55 2.98
N LEU A 205 1.35 13.39 1.76
CA LEU A 205 0.54 13.52 0.56
C LEU A 205 -0.34 12.28 0.35
N PRO A 206 -1.56 12.44 -0.18
CA PRO A 206 -2.35 11.32 -0.68
C PRO A 206 -1.55 10.45 -1.66
N SER A 207 -1.81 9.14 -1.67
CA SER A 207 -0.98 8.15 -2.39
C SER A 207 -0.73 8.49 -3.85
N LEU A 208 -1.74 8.95 -4.60
CA LEU A 208 -1.57 9.35 -6.00
C LEU A 208 -0.59 10.53 -6.14
N LEU A 209 -0.72 11.55 -5.30
CA LEU A 209 0.16 12.72 -5.34
C LEU A 209 1.58 12.37 -4.89
N SER A 210 1.71 11.50 -3.90
CA SER A 210 2.99 10.99 -3.44
C SER A 210 3.74 10.26 -4.57
N TYR A 211 3.04 9.38 -5.29
CA TYR A 211 3.61 8.63 -6.42
C TYR A 211 4.00 9.54 -7.59
N LEU A 212 3.14 10.50 -7.95
CA LEU A 212 3.42 11.44 -9.04
C LEU A 212 4.57 12.40 -8.71
N ASN A 213 4.78 12.70 -7.44
CA ASN A 213 5.88 13.53 -6.98
C ASN A 213 7.22 12.80 -7.00
N ASP A 214 7.27 11.64 -6.36
CA ASP A 214 8.46 10.80 -6.27
C ASP A 214 8.05 9.33 -6.10
N GLY A 215 7.93 8.64 -7.21
CA GLY A 215 7.60 7.20 -7.22
C GLY A 215 8.71 6.31 -6.62
N ALA A 216 9.91 6.82 -6.38
CA ALA A 216 10.98 6.07 -5.73
C ALA A 216 10.88 6.11 -4.19
N LEU A 217 10.25 7.14 -3.62
CA LEU A 217 10.22 7.39 -2.19
C LEU A 217 9.57 6.26 -1.37
N PRO A 218 8.42 5.68 -1.74
CA PRO A 218 7.83 4.54 -1.01
C PRO A 218 8.77 3.33 -0.94
N ARG A 219 9.42 3.00 -2.06
CA ARG A 219 10.40 1.90 -2.13
C ARG A 219 11.63 2.17 -1.29
N ALA A 220 12.14 3.39 -1.35
CA ALA A 220 13.28 3.82 -0.54
C ALA A 220 12.97 3.76 0.95
N ALA A 221 11.74 4.14 1.34
CA ALA A 221 11.28 4.09 2.72
C ALA A 221 11.19 2.64 3.24
N ALA A 222 10.48 1.78 2.50
CA ALA A 222 10.37 0.36 2.84
C ALA A 222 11.75 -0.32 2.90
N GLY A 223 12.60 -0.10 1.89
CA GLY A 223 13.95 -0.65 1.83
C GLY A 223 14.86 -0.16 2.96
N ALA A 224 14.76 1.12 3.33
CA ALA A 224 15.52 1.69 4.44
C ALA A 224 15.14 1.05 5.77
N LEU A 225 13.83 0.96 6.07
CA LEU A 225 13.33 0.33 7.29
C LEU A 225 13.78 -1.13 7.37
N PHE A 226 13.58 -1.89 6.30
CA PHE A 226 13.99 -3.29 6.23
C PHE A 226 15.50 -3.47 6.45
N THR A 227 16.31 -2.66 5.79
CA THR A 227 17.78 -2.72 5.89
C THR A 227 18.27 -2.38 7.30
N GLU A 228 17.73 -1.34 7.94
CA GLU A 228 18.14 -0.97 9.30
C GLU A 228 17.71 -2.03 10.32
N VAL A 229 16.52 -2.61 10.19
CA VAL A 229 16.08 -3.74 11.05
C VAL A 229 17.00 -4.96 10.85
N ARG A 230 17.30 -5.33 9.61
CA ARG A 230 18.23 -6.43 9.31
C ARG A 230 19.61 -6.19 9.93
N ARG A 231 20.09 -4.95 9.89
CA ARG A 231 21.37 -4.57 10.53
C ARG A 231 21.32 -4.74 12.03
N ALA A 232 20.24 -4.30 12.68
CA ALA A 232 20.06 -4.47 14.13
C ALA A 232 20.01 -5.95 14.55
N LEU A 233 19.43 -6.81 13.69
CA LEU A 233 19.34 -8.23 13.95
C LEU A 233 20.62 -9.03 13.61
N ALA A 234 21.54 -8.45 12.85
CA ALA A 234 22.72 -9.18 12.35
C ALA A 234 23.63 -9.73 13.46
N GLY A 235 23.72 -9.01 14.59
CA GLY A 235 24.52 -9.41 15.77
C GLY A 235 23.83 -10.39 16.71
N ARG A 236 22.57 -10.77 16.48
CA ARG A 236 21.81 -11.69 17.33
C ARG A 236 21.97 -13.13 16.84
N ALA A 237 21.94 -14.11 17.74
CA ALA A 237 21.87 -15.50 17.36
C ALA A 237 20.56 -15.77 16.58
N PRO A 238 20.54 -16.69 15.59
CA PRO A 238 19.36 -16.94 14.77
C PRO A 238 18.10 -17.26 15.58
N GLU A 239 18.25 -18.02 16.67
CA GLU A 239 17.17 -18.40 17.60
C GLU A 239 16.59 -17.23 18.40
N ASP A 240 17.35 -16.16 18.58
CA ASP A 240 16.95 -14.96 19.31
C ASP A 240 16.38 -13.86 18.39
N ARG A 241 16.25 -14.16 17.09
CA ARG A 241 15.70 -13.20 16.13
C ARG A 241 14.19 -13.39 15.98
N PRO A 242 13.43 -12.29 15.93
CA PRO A 242 12.04 -12.38 15.52
C PRO A 242 11.93 -12.91 14.09
N ARG A 243 10.83 -13.56 13.76
CA ARG A 243 10.43 -13.75 12.37
C ARG A 243 10.06 -12.40 11.78
N VAL A 244 10.64 -12.03 10.64
CA VAL A 244 10.47 -10.73 10.01
C VAL A 244 9.56 -10.83 8.81
N PHE A 245 8.41 -10.18 8.89
CA PHE A 245 7.42 -10.12 7.83
C PHE A 245 7.35 -8.72 7.24
N VAL A 246 6.99 -8.62 5.97
CA VAL A 246 6.84 -7.33 5.27
C VAL A 246 5.44 -7.20 4.70
N THR A 247 4.88 -6.00 4.75
CA THR A 247 3.51 -5.79 4.28
C THR A 247 3.26 -4.35 3.84
N GLY A 248 2.18 -4.16 3.12
CA GLY A 248 1.64 -2.87 2.74
C GLY A 248 0.35 -3.00 1.95
N GLU A 249 -0.41 -1.92 1.94
CA GLU A 249 -1.63 -1.77 1.15
C GLU A 249 -1.46 -0.64 0.15
N SER A 250 -2.02 -0.78 -1.06
CA SER A 250 -1.99 0.29 -2.06
C SER A 250 -0.56 0.71 -2.42
N LEU A 251 -0.25 1.99 -2.28
CA LEU A 251 1.10 2.52 -2.46
C LEU A 251 2.11 1.89 -1.48
N GLY A 252 1.67 1.45 -0.30
CA GLY A 252 2.49 0.68 0.64
C GLY A 252 2.84 -0.71 0.09
N ALA A 253 1.89 -1.39 -0.57
CA ALA A 253 2.18 -2.67 -1.24
C ALA A 253 3.20 -2.50 -2.38
N TYR A 254 3.08 -1.43 -3.16
CA TYR A 254 4.10 -1.05 -4.14
C TYR A 254 5.46 -0.80 -3.48
N GLY A 255 5.49 -0.01 -2.41
CA GLY A 255 6.73 0.31 -1.69
C GLY A 255 7.42 -0.96 -1.16
N THR A 256 6.65 -1.84 -0.52
CA THR A 256 7.15 -3.12 0.02
C THR A 256 7.63 -4.05 -1.08
N ALA A 257 6.79 -4.32 -2.08
CA ALA A 257 7.11 -5.26 -3.15
C ALA A 257 8.34 -4.85 -3.95
N ASP A 258 8.43 -3.57 -4.31
CA ASP A 258 9.48 -3.05 -5.16
C ASP A 258 10.74 -2.59 -4.38
N ALA A 259 10.75 -2.73 -3.04
CA ALA A 259 11.97 -2.65 -2.22
C ALA A 259 12.91 -3.83 -2.48
N PHE A 260 12.36 -4.98 -2.86
CA PHE A 260 13.13 -6.15 -3.25
C PHE A 260 13.38 -6.19 -4.76
N ARG A 261 14.52 -6.73 -5.16
CA ARG A 261 14.88 -6.88 -6.57
C ARG A 261 13.93 -7.84 -7.31
N ASP A 262 13.62 -8.96 -6.66
CA ASP A 262 12.75 -10.01 -7.17
C ASP A 262 12.16 -10.87 -6.02
N LEU A 263 11.39 -11.89 -6.38
CA LEU A 263 10.78 -12.80 -5.40
C LEU A 263 11.83 -13.58 -4.61
N ASN A 264 12.91 -14.02 -5.24
CA ASN A 264 13.92 -14.84 -4.57
C ASN A 264 14.57 -14.04 -3.43
N GLU A 265 14.91 -12.77 -3.67
CA GLU A 265 15.45 -11.90 -2.63
C GLU A 265 14.45 -11.69 -1.50
N LEU A 266 13.15 -11.53 -1.80
CA LEU A 266 12.11 -11.42 -0.77
C LEU A 266 12.06 -12.69 0.08
N LEU A 267 12.04 -13.87 -0.55
CA LEU A 267 11.98 -15.17 0.14
C LEU A 267 13.25 -15.49 0.93
N GLU A 268 14.41 -15.00 0.47
CA GLU A 268 15.68 -15.16 1.19
C GLU A 268 15.78 -14.28 2.44
N LEU A 269 15.20 -13.09 2.37
CA LEU A 269 15.46 -12.05 3.37
C LEU A 269 14.32 -11.84 4.37
N ALA A 270 13.08 -12.22 4.01
CA ALA A 270 11.89 -12.08 4.86
C ALA A 270 11.22 -13.44 5.09
N ASP A 271 10.61 -13.63 6.25
CA ASP A 271 9.89 -14.85 6.63
C ASP A 271 8.49 -14.96 6.00
N GLY A 272 8.03 -13.90 5.35
CA GLY A 272 6.79 -13.87 4.59
C GLY A 272 6.31 -12.46 4.26
N ALA A 273 5.27 -12.37 3.42
CA ALA A 273 4.69 -11.08 3.03
C ALA A 273 3.18 -11.14 2.79
N VAL A 274 2.49 -10.04 3.12
CA VAL A 274 1.09 -9.79 2.75
C VAL A 274 1.02 -8.47 2.01
N LEU A 275 0.70 -8.52 0.71
CA LEU A 275 0.63 -7.37 -0.19
C LEU A 275 -0.82 -7.20 -0.67
N THR A 276 -1.49 -6.12 -0.31
CA THR A 276 -2.90 -5.91 -0.65
C THR A 276 -3.10 -4.72 -1.56
N GLY A 277 -3.91 -4.88 -2.60
CA GLY A 277 -4.29 -3.79 -3.51
C GLY A 277 -3.11 -3.13 -4.22
N ALA A 278 -2.08 -3.89 -4.58
CA ALA A 278 -0.90 -3.35 -5.23
C ALA A 278 -1.26 -2.73 -6.59
N PRO A 279 -0.86 -1.48 -6.88
CA PRO A 279 -1.14 -0.84 -8.17
C PRO A 279 -0.52 -1.60 -9.35
N THR A 280 -1.14 -1.50 -10.54
CA THR A 280 -0.67 -2.18 -11.78
C THR A 280 0.79 -1.89 -12.16
N PHE A 281 1.34 -0.77 -11.74
CA PHE A 281 2.72 -0.40 -12.01
C PHE A 281 3.74 -1.05 -11.06
N THR A 282 3.30 -1.81 -10.06
CA THR A 282 4.17 -2.56 -9.13
C THR A 282 4.96 -3.60 -9.91
N ARG A 283 6.29 -3.43 -9.92
CA ARG A 283 7.18 -4.23 -10.77
C ARG A 283 7.17 -5.70 -10.38
N LEU A 284 7.24 -6.02 -9.07
CA LEU A 284 7.30 -7.39 -8.61
C LEU A 284 6.01 -8.14 -8.96
N THR A 285 4.84 -7.62 -8.60
CA THR A 285 3.56 -8.27 -8.87
C THR A 285 3.31 -8.45 -10.37
N ARG A 286 3.67 -7.45 -11.18
CA ARG A 286 3.57 -7.54 -12.63
C ARG A 286 4.47 -8.65 -13.20
N ARG A 287 5.73 -8.74 -12.79
CA ARG A 287 6.65 -9.80 -13.23
C ARG A 287 6.15 -11.20 -12.84
N LEU A 288 5.61 -11.32 -11.63
CA LEU A 288 5.00 -12.58 -11.19
C LEU A 288 3.80 -12.96 -12.06
N THR A 289 2.91 -12.00 -12.35
CA THR A 289 1.76 -12.22 -13.21
C THR A 289 2.17 -12.56 -14.65
N GLU A 290 3.22 -11.92 -15.19
CA GLU A 290 3.79 -12.23 -16.51
C GLU A 290 4.42 -13.63 -16.55
N ALA A 291 5.03 -14.08 -15.45
CA ALA A 291 5.65 -15.40 -15.29
C ALA A 291 4.67 -16.53 -14.92
N ARG A 292 3.37 -16.26 -14.83
CA ARG A 292 2.35 -17.24 -14.45
C ARG A 292 2.29 -18.44 -15.38
N ARG A 293 1.76 -19.53 -14.91
CA ARG A 293 1.39 -20.66 -15.76
C ARG A 293 0.47 -20.16 -16.87
N ARG A 294 0.68 -20.65 -18.10
CA ARG A 294 -0.04 -20.18 -19.30
C ARG A 294 -1.54 -20.47 -19.31
N ASP A 295 -1.96 -21.47 -18.54
CA ASP A 295 -3.35 -21.90 -18.40
C ASP A 295 -4.09 -21.13 -17.28
N THR A 296 -3.46 -20.16 -16.62
CA THR A 296 -4.04 -19.41 -15.52
C THR A 296 -4.38 -17.97 -15.89
N PRO A 297 -5.47 -17.40 -15.32
CA PRO A 297 -5.92 -16.06 -15.68
C PRO A 297 -4.99 -14.98 -15.12
N TRP A 298 -5.01 -13.81 -15.77
CA TRP A 298 -4.24 -12.64 -15.33
C TRP A 298 -4.56 -12.19 -13.91
N ARG A 299 -5.84 -12.27 -13.50
CA ARG A 299 -6.30 -11.79 -12.19
C ARG A 299 -5.98 -12.72 -11.03
N LEU A 300 -5.88 -14.02 -11.28
CA LEU A 300 -5.52 -15.06 -10.30
C LEU A 300 -4.44 -15.97 -10.88
N PRO A 301 -3.24 -15.41 -11.10
CA PRO A 301 -2.14 -16.16 -11.67
C PRO A 301 -1.62 -17.22 -10.70
N VAL A 302 -1.33 -18.42 -11.21
CA VAL A 302 -0.55 -19.42 -10.47
C VAL A 302 0.91 -19.28 -10.86
N VAL A 303 1.74 -18.97 -9.89
CA VAL A 303 3.17 -18.72 -10.04
C VAL A 303 3.95 -19.78 -9.27
N GLY A 304 4.95 -20.40 -9.92
CA GLY A 304 5.77 -21.44 -9.28
C GLY A 304 4.93 -22.58 -8.67
N ASP A 305 3.82 -22.94 -9.35
CA ASP A 305 2.87 -23.97 -8.90
C ASP A 305 2.24 -23.71 -7.51
N GLY A 306 2.24 -22.46 -7.04
CA GLY A 306 1.69 -22.06 -5.76
C GLY A 306 2.58 -22.36 -4.56
N GLU A 307 3.86 -22.70 -4.79
CA GLU A 307 4.80 -23.13 -3.74
C GLU A 307 5.10 -22.05 -2.70
N HIS A 308 5.31 -20.80 -3.10
CA HIS A 308 5.59 -19.70 -2.18
C HIS A 308 4.64 -18.53 -2.32
N VAL A 309 4.12 -18.27 -3.53
CA VAL A 309 3.27 -17.09 -3.81
C VAL A 309 1.88 -17.52 -4.20
N ARG A 310 0.88 -16.94 -3.55
CA ARG A 310 -0.53 -17.10 -3.93
C ARG A 310 -1.19 -15.74 -4.16
N PHE A 311 -1.81 -15.62 -5.33
CA PHE A 311 -2.65 -14.49 -5.67
C PHE A 311 -4.08 -14.80 -5.24
N VAL A 312 -4.68 -13.91 -4.48
CA VAL A 312 -5.99 -14.14 -3.87
C VAL A 312 -6.94 -12.98 -4.16
N ALA A 313 -8.16 -13.28 -4.52
CA ALA A 313 -9.26 -12.32 -4.60
C ALA A 313 -10.21 -12.45 -3.40
N ASP A 314 -10.20 -13.62 -2.75
CA ASP A 314 -10.87 -13.93 -1.50
C ASP A 314 -10.08 -15.02 -0.74
N PRO A 315 -10.37 -15.29 0.55
CA PRO A 315 -9.60 -16.25 1.33
C PRO A 315 -9.58 -17.70 0.82
N SER A 316 -10.54 -18.14 0.00
CA SER A 316 -10.55 -19.50 -0.56
C SER A 316 -9.34 -19.75 -1.46
N HIS A 317 -8.85 -18.71 -2.13
CA HIS A 317 -7.68 -18.77 -2.97
C HIS A 317 -6.35 -18.94 -2.21
N LEU A 318 -6.38 -18.94 -0.88
CA LEU A 318 -5.23 -19.38 -0.08
C LEU A 318 -4.99 -20.89 -0.18
N HIS A 319 -6.04 -21.65 -0.51
CA HIS A 319 -6.00 -23.12 -0.55
C HIS A 319 -6.21 -23.67 -1.96
N HIS A 320 -7.03 -23.00 -2.75
CA HIS A 320 -7.44 -23.45 -4.07
C HIS A 320 -7.06 -22.44 -5.15
N ASP A 321 -6.82 -22.92 -6.35
CA ASP A 321 -6.54 -22.06 -7.50
C ASP A 321 -7.83 -21.42 -8.04
N TRP A 322 -7.73 -20.72 -9.15
CA TRP A 322 -8.82 -20.03 -9.81
C TRP A 322 -9.98 -20.95 -10.31
N ARG A 323 -9.76 -22.27 -10.36
CA ARG A 323 -10.76 -23.29 -10.70
C ARG A 323 -11.44 -23.87 -9.48
N GLY A 324 -10.88 -23.65 -8.31
CA GLY A 324 -11.25 -24.32 -7.08
C GLY A 324 -10.50 -25.64 -6.88
N ASP A 325 -9.46 -25.90 -7.68
CA ASP A 325 -8.61 -27.07 -7.55
C ASP A 325 -7.47 -26.78 -6.56
N ASP A 326 -6.90 -27.81 -5.97
CA ASP A 326 -5.72 -27.70 -5.14
C ASP A 326 -4.52 -27.19 -5.95
N TYR A 327 -3.66 -26.39 -5.34
CA TYR A 327 -2.41 -25.99 -5.98
C TYR A 327 -1.52 -27.21 -6.24
N PRO A 328 -0.76 -27.25 -7.37
CA PRO A 328 0.08 -28.38 -7.72
C PRO A 328 1.16 -28.68 -6.68
N LYS A 329 1.60 -27.67 -5.93
CA LYS A 329 2.59 -27.83 -4.85
C LYS A 329 2.03 -27.41 -3.49
N PRO A 330 2.48 -28.07 -2.39
CA PRO A 330 2.24 -27.59 -1.04
C PRO A 330 2.77 -26.16 -0.86
N TRP A 331 2.10 -25.36 -0.04
CA TRP A 331 2.52 -24.01 0.24
C TRP A 331 3.65 -23.97 1.27
N ALA A 332 4.86 -23.78 0.80
CA ALA A 332 6.08 -23.76 1.61
C ALA A 332 6.36 -22.34 2.16
N HIS A 333 6.92 -22.27 3.37
CA HIS A 333 7.49 -21.03 3.90
C HIS A 333 8.84 -20.70 3.25
N PRO A 334 9.17 -19.41 3.10
CA PRO A 334 8.36 -18.22 3.36
C PRO A 334 7.15 -18.11 2.43
N ARG A 335 6.02 -17.63 2.94
CA ARG A 335 4.77 -17.50 2.19
C ARG A 335 4.48 -16.05 1.83
N VAL A 336 4.05 -15.84 0.61
CA VAL A 336 3.68 -14.52 0.09
C VAL A 336 2.24 -14.53 -0.41
N VAL A 337 1.43 -13.66 0.16
CA VAL A 337 0.05 -13.39 -0.30
C VAL A 337 0.07 -12.11 -1.11
N VAL A 338 -0.49 -12.16 -2.33
CA VAL A 338 -0.81 -10.98 -3.15
C VAL A 338 -2.32 -10.92 -3.29
N ALA A 339 -2.94 -10.06 -2.48
CA ALA A 339 -4.39 -9.93 -2.44
C ALA A 339 -4.86 -8.81 -3.38
N GLN A 340 -5.78 -9.15 -4.29
CA GLN A 340 -6.29 -8.24 -5.32
C GLN A 340 -7.77 -8.56 -5.58
N HIS A 341 -8.70 -7.76 -5.03
CA HIS A 341 -10.11 -7.92 -5.37
C HIS A 341 -10.35 -7.67 -6.86
N ALA A 342 -11.24 -8.42 -7.46
CA ALA A 342 -11.60 -8.22 -8.86
C ALA A 342 -12.21 -6.84 -9.13
N SER A 343 -12.85 -6.24 -8.13
CA SER A 343 -13.46 -4.91 -8.14
C SER A 343 -12.52 -3.78 -7.68
N ASP A 344 -11.24 -4.06 -7.37
CA ASP A 344 -10.31 -3.04 -6.89
C ASP A 344 -9.77 -2.16 -8.03
N PRO A 345 -10.22 -0.91 -8.20
CA PRO A 345 -9.78 -0.07 -9.30
C PRO A 345 -8.30 0.32 -9.19
N ILE A 346 -7.71 0.31 -8.02
CA ILE A 346 -6.28 0.63 -7.81
C ILE A 346 -5.42 -0.47 -8.43
N SER A 347 -5.79 -1.72 -8.22
CA SER A 347 -5.06 -2.87 -8.76
C SER A 347 -5.16 -3.00 -10.27
N TRP A 348 -6.21 -2.46 -10.88
CA TRP A 348 -6.50 -2.70 -12.30
C TRP A 348 -6.38 -1.48 -13.19
N TRP A 349 -6.33 -0.27 -12.63
CA TRP A 349 -6.19 0.92 -13.42
C TRP A 349 -4.74 1.15 -13.91
N GLY A 350 -4.64 1.55 -15.16
CA GLY A 350 -3.40 2.07 -15.74
C GLY A 350 -3.70 2.90 -16.99
N PRO A 351 -2.80 3.81 -17.41
CA PRO A 351 -3.01 4.67 -18.58
C PRO A 351 -3.31 3.89 -19.88
N ALA A 352 -2.83 2.65 -19.97
CA ALA A 352 -3.11 1.79 -21.13
C ALA A 352 -4.60 1.50 -21.33
N LEU A 353 -5.43 1.56 -20.26
CA LEU A 353 -6.88 1.35 -20.33
C LEU A 353 -7.61 2.32 -21.27
N PHE A 354 -7.04 3.50 -21.52
CA PHE A 354 -7.63 4.45 -22.46
C PHE A 354 -7.57 3.98 -23.91
N LEU A 355 -6.55 3.20 -24.27
CA LEU A 355 -6.26 2.87 -25.66
C LEU A 355 -6.19 1.37 -25.95
N ARG A 356 -6.07 0.52 -24.93
CA ARG A 356 -5.86 -0.92 -25.08
C ARG A 356 -6.78 -1.69 -24.14
N ARG A 357 -7.40 -2.75 -24.67
CA ARG A 357 -8.13 -3.73 -23.87
C ARG A 357 -7.15 -4.42 -22.93
N PRO A 358 -7.38 -4.42 -21.59
CA PRO A 358 -6.47 -5.05 -20.66
C PRO A 358 -6.63 -6.57 -20.64
N ASP A 359 -5.56 -7.27 -20.31
CA ASP A 359 -5.56 -8.74 -20.25
C ASP A 359 -6.54 -9.26 -19.18
N TRP A 360 -6.62 -8.58 -18.02
CA TRP A 360 -7.56 -8.98 -16.97
C TRP A 360 -9.04 -8.91 -17.37
N LEU A 361 -9.40 -8.15 -18.40
CA LEU A 361 -10.75 -8.09 -18.96
C LEU A 361 -10.88 -8.94 -20.22
N ALA A 362 -9.77 -9.23 -20.90
CA ALA A 362 -9.75 -9.98 -22.13
C ALA A 362 -9.91 -11.50 -21.90
N GLU A 363 -9.46 -11.96 -20.73
CA GLU A 363 -9.42 -13.39 -20.42
C GLU A 363 -10.61 -13.80 -19.54
N PRO A 364 -11.52 -14.61 -20.04
CA PRO A 364 -12.61 -15.17 -19.21
C PRO A 364 -12.14 -16.31 -18.29
N GLY A 365 -10.88 -16.49 -18.09
CA GLY A 365 -10.25 -17.56 -17.35
C GLY A 365 -8.86 -17.77 -17.89
N ALA A 366 -8.48 -18.98 -18.22
CA ALA A 366 -7.41 -19.24 -19.17
C ALA A 366 -7.88 -18.91 -20.58
N ARG A 367 -6.97 -18.67 -21.51
CA ARG A 367 -7.30 -18.31 -22.90
C ARG A 367 -8.37 -19.24 -23.49
N GLY A 368 -9.53 -18.67 -23.79
CA GLY A 368 -10.65 -19.38 -24.40
C GLY A 368 -11.53 -20.18 -23.44
N GLN A 369 -11.28 -20.18 -22.13
CA GLN A 369 -12.13 -20.82 -21.13
C GLN A 369 -12.99 -19.79 -20.39
N GLU A 370 -14.16 -20.21 -19.91
CA GLU A 370 -14.96 -19.35 -19.04
C GLU A 370 -14.30 -19.16 -17.68
N ALA A 371 -14.31 -17.92 -17.20
CA ALA A 371 -13.87 -17.65 -15.85
C ALA A 371 -14.78 -18.36 -14.85
N PRO A 372 -14.24 -18.93 -13.74
CA PRO A 372 -15.04 -19.47 -12.67
C PRO A 372 -16.06 -18.45 -12.20
N ALA A 373 -17.22 -18.90 -11.75
CA ALA A 373 -18.28 -18.05 -11.22
C ALA A 373 -17.75 -17.14 -10.10
N ALA A 374 -16.86 -17.65 -9.23
CA ALA A 374 -16.21 -16.89 -8.17
C ALA A 374 -15.41 -15.66 -8.66
N GLN A 375 -14.78 -15.72 -9.84
CA GLN A 375 -14.09 -14.56 -10.41
C GLN A 375 -15.01 -13.46 -10.92
N ARG A 376 -16.29 -13.78 -11.10
CA ARG A 376 -17.30 -12.85 -11.63
C ARG A 376 -18.14 -12.21 -10.53
N LEU A 377 -18.03 -12.66 -9.28
CA LEU A 377 -18.82 -12.13 -8.17
C LEU A 377 -18.64 -10.62 -7.98
N ASP A 378 -17.43 -10.13 -8.21
CA ASP A 378 -17.07 -8.72 -8.02
C ASP A 378 -17.08 -7.89 -9.31
N VAL A 379 -17.20 -8.50 -10.47
CA VAL A 379 -17.19 -7.78 -11.76
C VAL A 379 -18.46 -8.09 -12.53
N PRO A 380 -19.26 -7.09 -12.95
CA PRO A 380 -20.46 -7.31 -13.73
C PRO A 380 -20.18 -8.17 -14.98
N VAL A 381 -21.00 -9.20 -15.20
CA VAL A 381 -20.84 -10.19 -16.28
C VAL A 381 -20.73 -9.55 -17.67
N HIS A 382 -21.31 -8.36 -17.84
CA HIS A 382 -21.34 -7.62 -19.10
C HIS A 382 -20.30 -6.50 -19.19
N THR A 383 -19.34 -6.43 -18.26
CA THR A 383 -18.27 -5.43 -18.33
C THR A 383 -17.51 -5.59 -19.64
N ARG A 384 -17.53 -4.55 -20.47
CA ARG A 384 -16.84 -4.49 -21.76
C ARG A 384 -15.87 -3.33 -21.76
N TRP A 385 -14.72 -3.55 -22.36
CA TRP A 385 -13.79 -2.45 -22.58
C TRP A 385 -14.28 -1.57 -23.74
N VAL A 386 -14.33 -0.27 -23.48
CA VAL A 386 -14.65 0.75 -24.48
C VAL A 386 -13.50 1.75 -24.47
N PRO A 387 -12.85 2.06 -25.63
CA PRO A 387 -11.77 3.02 -25.72
C PRO A 387 -12.13 4.33 -25.03
N LEU A 388 -11.17 4.92 -24.30
CA LEU A 388 -11.29 6.13 -23.48
C LEU A 388 -12.25 5.97 -22.30
N ILE A 389 -13.45 5.44 -22.49
CA ILE A 389 -14.49 5.39 -21.46
C ILE A 389 -14.09 4.50 -20.30
N THR A 390 -13.62 3.26 -20.56
CA THR A 390 -13.24 2.34 -19.48
C THR A 390 -12.11 2.89 -18.62
N GLY A 391 -11.12 3.56 -19.23
CA GLY A 391 -10.05 4.22 -18.50
C GLY A 391 -10.56 5.29 -17.53
N TRP A 392 -11.55 6.09 -17.97
CA TRP A 392 -12.20 7.10 -17.13
C TRP A 392 -13.09 6.49 -16.05
N GLN A 393 -13.89 5.48 -16.37
CA GLN A 393 -14.75 4.81 -15.38
C GLN A 393 -13.93 4.27 -14.23
N VAL A 394 -12.91 3.45 -14.52
CA VAL A 394 -12.06 2.88 -13.47
C VAL A 394 -11.29 3.96 -12.70
N ALA A 395 -10.88 5.06 -13.36
CA ALA A 395 -10.25 6.19 -12.67
C ALA A 395 -11.21 6.90 -11.70
N VAL A 396 -12.47 7.05 -12.06
CA VAL A 396 -13.50 7.64 -11.19
C VAL A 396 -13.83 6.70 -10.02
N ASP A 397 -13.87 5.39 -10.25
CA ASP A 397 -14.11 4.40 -9.21
C ASP A 397 -13.05 4.44 -8.09
N MET A 398 -11.81 4.86 -8.42
CA MET A 398 -10.77 5.07 -7.39
C MET A 398 -11.16 6.11 -6.32
N LEU A 399 -12.05 7.06 -6.64
CA LEU A 399 -12.51 8.08 -5.67
C LEU A 399 -13.45 7.50 -4.60
N THR A 400 -14.06 6.36 -4.88
CA THR A 400 -15.08 5.73 -4.02
C THR A 400 -14.73 4.32 -3.56
N CYS A 401 -13.62 3.74 -4.04
CA CYS A 401 -13.26 2.35 -3.79
C CYS A 401 -13.09 1.98 -2.31
N LEU A 402 -12.72 2.94 -1.46
CA LEU A 402 -12.65 2.79 -0.01
C LEU A 402 -14.01 2.79 0.69
N ARG A 403 -15.10 3.14 -0.02
CA ARG A 403 -16.47 3.10 0.50
C ARG A 403 -17.19 1.80 0.17
N ALA A 404 -16.56 0.91 -0.57
CA ALA A 404 -17.08 -0.42 -0.83
C ALA A 404 -17.22 -1.22 0.50
N PRO A 405 -18.12 -2.19 0.58
CA PRO A 405 -18.13 -3.13 1.70
C PRO A 405 -16.77 -3.82 1.87
N GLY A 406 -16.45 -4.28 3.08
CA GLY A 406 -15.24 -5.09 3.33
C GLY A 406 -15.22 -6.32 2.41
N GLY A 407 -14.05 -6.67 1.89
CA GLY A 407 -13.89 -7.73 0.90
C GLY A 407 -14.17 -7.31 -0.56
N HIS A 408 -14.42 -6.03 -0.81
CA HIS A 408 -14.72 -5.49 -2.14
C HIS A 408 -14.00 -4.17 -2.39
N GLY A 409 -13.77 -3.85 -3.67
CA GLY A 409 -13.07 -2.63 -4.06
C GLY A 409 -11.67 -2.61 -3.47
N HIS A 410 -11.24 -1.46 -3.00
CA HIS A 410 -9.95 -1.28 -2.32
C HIS A 410 -10.10 -1.31 -0.79
N ASN A 411 -11.01 -2.14 -0.28
CA ASN A 411 -11.38 -2.19 1.13
C ASN A 411 -11.17 -3.59 1.70
N TYR A 412 -9.92 -3.89 2.08
CA TYR A 412 -9.49 -5.14 2.66
C TYR A 412 -9.75 -5.12 4.17
N HIS A 413 -10.50 -6.09 4.67
CA HIS A 413 -11.00 -6.14 6.05
C HIS A 413 -10.65 -7.47 6.75
N ALA A 414 -11.70 -8.24 7.12
CA ALA A 414 -11.56 -9.46 7.90
C ALA A 414 -10.73 -10.57 7.22
N GLU A 415 -10.55 -10.51 5.92
CA GLU A 415 -9.67 -11.40 5.16
C GLU A 415 -8.19 -11.28 5.57
N PHE A 416 -7.77 -10.18 6.19
CA PHE A 416 -6.43 -10.08 6.75
C PHE A 416 -6.15 -11.14 7.81
N LEU A 417 -7.18 -11.58 8.55
CA LEU A 417 -7.02 -12.69 9.51
C LEU A 417 -6.60 -13.97 8.80
N ASP A 418 -7.22 -14.29 7.66
CA ASP A 418 -6.86 -15.47 6.87
C ASP A 418 -5.47 -15.33 6.24
N TYR A 419 -5.17 -14.17 5.68
CA TYR A 419 -3.87 -13.91 5.05
C TYR A 419 -2.73 -14.03 6.06
N TRP A 420 -2.87 -13.43 7.23
CA TRP A 420 -1.86 -13.50 8.27
C TRP A 420 -1.78 -14.88 8.92
N ALA A 421 -2.89 -15.56 9.16
CA ALA A 421 -2.89 -16.93 9.65
C ALA A 421 -2.10 -17.88 8.72
N ALA A 422 -2.22 -17.67 7.41
CA ALA A 422 -1.49 -18.46 6.43
C ALA A 422 0.01 -18.10 6.35
N VAL A 423 0.39 -16.84 6.58
CA VAL A 423 1.77 -16.35 6.37
C VAL A 423 2.63 -16.45 7.62
N LEU A 424 2.08 -16.24 8.81
CA LEU A 424 2.84 -16.17 10.07
C LEU A 424 3.55 -17.49 10.44
N GLY A 425 3.02 -18.64 10.00
CA GLY A 425 3.61 -19.94 10.30
C GLY A 425 3.78 -20.15 11.81
N ASP A 426 4.98 -20.49 12.25
CA ASP A 426 5.32 -20.71 13.64
C ASP A 426 5.40 -19.44 14.50
N ALA A 427 5.33 -18.26 13.89
CA ALA A 427 5.15 -17.01 14.64
C ALA A 427 3.73 -16.87 15.19
N ALA A 428 2.72 -17.49 14.59
CA ALA A 428 1.38 -17.56 15.15
C ALA A 428 1.35 -18.46 16.38
N THR A 429 0.67 -18.04 17.44
CA THR A 429 0.47 -18.81 18.67
C THR A 429 -1.01 -19.14 18.90
N VAL A 430 -1.88 -18.57 18.08
CA VAL A 430 -3.34 -18.74 18.12
C VAL A 430 -3.79 -19.31 16.78
N GLU A 431 -4.48 -20.43 16.81
CA GLU A 431 -5.08 -21.05 15.63
C GLU A 431 -6.32 -20.25 15.19
N LEU A 432 -6.40 -19.88 13.91
CA LEU A 432 -7.56 -19.18 13.36
C LEU A 432 -8.70 -20.18 13.11
N THR A 433 -9.66 -20.19 14.04
CA THR A 433 -10.93 -20.90 13.85
C THR A 433 -12.02 -19.93 13.38
N ALA A 434 -13.08 -20.42 12.74
CA ALA A 434 -14.18 -19.56 12.32
C ALA A 434 -14.80 -18.72 13.47
N PRO A 435 -15.06 -19.27 14.67
CA PRO A 435 -15.53 -18.48 15.80
C PRO A 435 -14.54 -17.40 16.26
N LEU A 436 -13.23 -17.68 16.20
CA LEU A 436 -12.21 -16.69 16.53
C LEU A 436 -12.19 -15.56 15.50
N LYS A 437 -12.22 -15.92 14.22
CA LYS A 437 -12.29 -14.94 13.12
C LYS A 437 -13.45 -13.98 13.30
N ASP A 438 -14.64 -14.51 13.62
CA ASP A 438 -15.82 -13.69 13.84
C ASP A 438 -15.69 -12.77 15.06
N ARG A 439 -15.09 -13.24 16.17
CA ARG A 439 -14.86 -12.40 17.36
C ARG A 439 -13.84 -11.31 17.09
N ALA A 440 -12.70 -11.65 16.50
CA ALA A 440 -11.65 -10.71 16.16
C ALA A 440 -12.15 -9.66 15.15
N ALA A 441 -12.86 -10.08 14.11
CA ALA A 441 -13.46 -9.19 13.13
C ALA A 441 -14.46 -8.21 13.75
N ARG A 442 -15.37 -8.69 14.64
CA ARG A 442 -16.29 -7.81 15.36
C ARG A 442 -15.55 -6.83 16.27
N TRP A 443 -14.49 -7.29 16.95
CA TRP A 443 -13.69 -6.42 17.81
C TRP A 443 -13.05 -5.30 16.99
N THR A 444 -12.32 -5.63 15.91
CA THR A 444 -11.67 -4.65 15.04
C THR A 444 -12.68 -3.67 14.45
N ALA A 445 -13.81 -4.16 13.90
CA ALA A 445 -14.85 -3.28 13.34
C ALA A 445 -15.42 -2.29 14.35
N ALA A 446 -15.58 -2.70 15.62
CA ALA A 446 -16.12 -1.87 16.70
C ALA A 446 -15.11 -0.81 17.21
N HIS A 447 -13.81 -1.04 17.02
CA HIS A 447 -12.74 -0.20 17.60
C HIS A 447 -11.98 0.62 16.56
N GLN A 448 -12.31 0.50 15.27
CA GLN A 448 -11.73 1.37 14.24
C GLN A 448 -12.06 2.84 14.48
N ARG A 449 -11.04 3.67 14.58
CA ARG A 449 -11.18 5.12 14.73
C ARG A 449 -10.63 5.78 13.47
N ARG A 450 -11.53 5.94 12.50
CA ARG A 450 -11.26 6.67 11.26
C ARG A 450 -11.81 8.09 11.41
N GLY A 451 -11.02 9.09 10.96
CA GLY A 451 -11.48 10.46 10.83
C GLY A 451 -12.46 10.65 9.68
#